data_8c3f49b8aa20beb7b4352185c7ccfae8
#
_entry.id   8c3f49b8aa20beb7b4352185c7ccfae8
#
_cell.length_a   1.000
_cell.length_b   1.000
_cell.length_c   1.000
_cell.angle_alpha   90.00
_cell.angle_beta   90.00
_cell.angle_gamma   90.00
#
_symmetry.space_group_name_H-M   'P 1'
#
loop_
_entity.id
_entity.type
_entity.pdbx_description
1 polymer ?
#
loop_
_entity_poly.entity_id
_entity_poly.type
_entity_poly.pdbx_seq_one_letter_code
_entity_poly.pdbx_strand_id
1 'polypeptide(L)'
;MSEMTPREIVHELDRHIIGQADAKRAVAVALRNRWRRMQLSEEMRHEVTPKNILMIGPTGVGKTEIARRLAKLANAPFIKVEATKFTEVGYVGKEVDSIIRDLTDVAIKLVRETEMEKMKYRAEEAAEERILDALLPNPRNSWGEEEKADNSNTRQIFRKKLREGQLDDKEIELELSASPMGVEIMTPPGMEEMANQLQGLFQNLGQNQKKKHKIKVKEAMKALIEEEAARLVNPEELKQKAIASVENNGIVFLDEIDKICKRGESSGPDVSREGVQRDLLPLVEGCTVNTKHGMVKTDHILFVASGAFQIAKPSDLIPELQGRLPIRVELTALTTEDFERILTEPNASLTDQYKALMATEGVNIEFTQDGIRRLAEAAWQVNERTENIGARRLHTVMERLMEDISYDASEKSGETFVINTDYVNAHLGKLIEDEDLSRFIL
;
A
#
# COMPACT_ATOMS: atom_id res chain seq x y z
N MET A 1 -3.86 15.58 7.30
CA MET A 1 -2.76 15.94 6.38
C MET A 1 -1.51 16.21 7.20
N SER A 2 -0.35 15.78 6.78
CA SER A 2 0.92 16.03 7.50
C SER A 2 1.25 17.54 7.48
N GLU A 3 1.53 18.10 8.65
CA GLU A 3 1.98 19.51 8.80
C GLU A 3 3.47 19.69 8.50
N MET A 4 4.15 18.62 8.14
CA MET A 4 5.58 18.58 7.85
C MET A 4 5.99 19.61 6.82
N THR A 5 7.13 20.23 7.05
CA THR A 5 7.81 21.10 6.07
C THR A 5 8.40 20.24 4.93
N PRO A 6 8.70 20.82 3.76
CA PRO A 6 9.35 20.08 2.68
C PRO A 6 10.68 19.44 3.09
N ARG A 7 11.43 20.04 4.01
CA ARG A 7 12.70 19.48 4.52
C ARG A 7 12.47 18.26 5.39
N GLU A 8 11.47 18.30 6.26
CA GLU A 8 11.09 17.15 7.08
C GLU A 8 10.56 15.99 6.23
N ILE A 9 9.77 16.29 5.18
CA ILE A 9 9.30 15.27 4.23
C ILE A 9 10.49 14.61 3.51
N VAL A 10 11.48 15.40 3.05
CA VAL A 10 12.69 14.85 2.42
C VAL A 10 13.46 13.99 3.42
N HIS A 11 13.63 14.44 4.66
CA HIS A 11 14.31 13.68 5.70
C HIS A 11 13.63 12.33 5.98
N GLU A 12 12.30 12.29 6.04
CA GLU A 12 11.55 11.03 6.19
C GLU A 12 11.70 10.12 4.97
N LEU A 13 11.75 10.70 3.76
CA LEU A 13 12.03 9.93 2.54
C LEU A 13 13.46 9.37 2.52
N ASP A 14 14.44 10.11 3.05
CA ASP A 14 15.85 9.69 3.14
C ASP A 14 16.03 8.43 3.99
N ARG A 15 15.15 8.19 4.95
CA ARG A 15 15.14 6.96 5.78
C ARG A 15 14.82 5.68 5.00
N HIS A 16 14.31 5.81 3.78
CA HIS A 16 13.85 4.68 2.97
C HIS A 16 14.44 4.65 1.56
N ILE A 17 14.89 5.78 1.06
CA ILE A 17 15.29 5.94 -0.34
C ILE A 17 16.65 6.63 -0.37
N ILE A 18 17.62 5.97 -0.95
CA ILE A 18 18.98 6.48 -1.11
C ILE A 18 19.06 7.33 -2.38
N GLY A 19 19.82 8.41 -2.32
CA GLY A 19 20.01 9.31 -3.47
C GLY A 19 18.74 10.05 -3.88
N GLN A 20 18.61 10.36 -5.16
CA GLN A 20 17.42 10.93 -5.83
C GLN A 20 16.90 12.25 -5.21
N ALA A 21 17.82 13.15 -4.83
CA ALA A 21 17.51 14.37 -4.08
C ALA A 21 16.47 15.26 -4.77
N ASP A 22 16.58 15.44 -6.09
CA ASP A 22 15.66 16.31 -6.85
C ASP A 22 14.24 15.74 -6.90
N ALA A 23 14.12 14.41 -7.06
CA ALA A 23 12.82 13.74 -7.03
C ALA A 23 12.16 13.85 -5.67
N LYS A 24 12.88 13.62 -4.58
CA LYS A 24 12.38 13.79 -3.21
C LYS A 24 11.94 15.23 -2.94
N ARG A 25 12.73 16.20 -3.39
CA ARG A 25 12.41 17.63 -3.25
C ARG A 25 11.13 17.99 -4.02
N ALA A 26 10.99 17.55 -5.26
CA ALA A 26 9.81 17.82 -6.08
C ALA A 26 8.53 17.28 -5.44
N VAL A 27 8.54 16.01 -4.99
CA VAL A 27 7.38 15.40 -4.35
C VAL A 27 7.08 16.01 -2.98
N ALA A 28 8.10 16.41 -2.22
CA ALA A 28 7.92 17.10 -0.94
C ALA A 28 7.25 18.47 -1.11
N VAL A 29 7.67 19.23 -2.13
CA VAL A 29 7.02 20.51 -2.48
C VAL A 29 5.59 20.29 -2.94
N ALA A 30 5.32 19.27 -3.75
CA ALA A 30 3.97 18.93 -4.21
C ALA A 30 3.03 18.58 -3.04
N LEU A 31 3.52 17.79 -2.07
CA LEU A 31 2.75 17.48 -0.87
C LEU A 31 2.49 18.72 -0.02
N ARG A 32 3.51 19.54 0.22
CA ARG A 32 3.36 20.78 0.99
C ARG A 32 2.42 21.79 0.33
N ASN A 33 2.40 21.86 -1.00
CA ASN A 33 1.48 22.72 -1.73
C ASN A 33 0.02 22.30 -1.55
N ARG A 34 -0.27 21.01 -1.37
CA ARG A 34 -1.61 20.53 -0.99
C ARG A 34 -2.02 21.04 0.38
N TRP A 35 -1.14 20.95 1.36
CA TRP A 35 -1.41 21.52 2.68
C TRP A 35 -1.63 23.03 2.61
N ARG A 36 -0.79 23.77 1.85
CA ARG A 36 -0.95 25.22 1.63
C ARG A 36 -2.29 25.54 0.99
N ARG A 37 -2.69 24.77 -0.03
CA ARG A 37 -3.99 24.91 -0.69
C ARG A 37 -5.16 24.82 0.29
N MET A 38 -5.11 23.89 1.24
CA MET A 38 -6.18 23.73 2.24
C MET A 38 -6.27 24.90 3.24
N GLN A 39 -5.25 25.77 3.30
CA GLN A 39 -5.25 26.99 4.12
C GLN A 39 -5.81 28.21 3.37
N LEU A 40 -6.05 28.09 2.07
CA LEU A 40 -6.58 29.18 1.25
C LEU A 40 -8.09 29.36 1.47
N SER A 41 -8.59 30.56 1.10
CA SER A 41 -10.03 30.80 1.00
C SER A 41 -10.68 29.83 0.02
N GLU A 42 -11.98 29.60 0.15
CA GLU A 42 -12.73 28.64 -0.68
C GLU A 42 -12.58 28.96 -2.18
N GLU A 43 -12.71 30.22 -2.56
CA GLU A 43 -12.53 30.70 -3.93
C GLU A 43 -11.16 30.34 -4.48
N MET A 44 -10.08 30.71 -3.78
CA MET A 44 -8.71 30.43 -4.21
C MET A 44 -8.38 28.93 -4.19
N ARG A 45 -9.02 28.17 -3.30
CA ARG A 45 -8.82 26.72 -3.20
C ARG A 45 -9.29 25.99 -4.45
N HIS A 46 -10.33 26.46 -5.10
CA HIS A 46 -10.83 25.90 -6.36
C HIS A 46 -9.93 26.20 -7.55
N GLU A 47 -9.26 27.38 -7.55
CA GLU A 47 -8.38 27.79 -8.65
C GLU A 47 -7.00 27.13 -8.61
N VAL A 48 -6.54 26.73 -7.40
CA VAL A 48 -5.21 26.13 -7.25
C VAL A 48 -5.24 24.64 -7.52
N THR A 49 -4.79 24.23 -8.69
CA THR A 49 -4.65 22.81 -9.09
C THR A 49 -3.27 22.25 -8.71
N PRO A 50 -3.15 20.95 -8.42
CA PRO A 50 -1.87 20.31 -8.17
C PRO A 50 -0.99 20.36 -9.42
N LYS A 51 0.33 20.44 -9.22
CA LYS A 51 1.31 20.34 -10.30
C LYS A 51 1.75 18.90 -10.41
N ASN A 52 1.28 18.21 -11.45
CA ASN A 52 1.61 16.82 -11.69
C ASN A 52 3.09 16.65 -12.05
N ILE A 53 3.63 15.48 -11.77
CA ILE A 53 5.06 15.19 -11.85
C ILE A 53 5.31 14.09 -12.88
N LEU A 54 6.30 14.29 -13.74
CA LEU A 54 6.87 13.26 -14.60
C LEU A 54 8.25 12.85 -14.07
N MET A 55 8.37 11.61 -13.60
CA MET A 55 9.62 11.01 -13.15
C MET A 55 10.25 10.22 -14.30
N ILE A 56 11.45 10.60 -14.69
CA ILE A 56 12.20 10.01 -15.79
C ILE A 56 13.42 9.31 -15.22
N GLY A 57 13.71 8.09 -15.63
CA GLY A 57 14.93 7.39 -15.20
C GLY A 57 14.83 5.88 -15.29
N PRO A 58 15.94 5.16 -15.12
CA PRO A 58 16.02 3.72 -15.27
C PRO A 58 15.05 2.96 -14.35
N THR A 59 14.84 1.69 -14.65
CA THR A 59 14.07 0.79 -13.78
C THR A 59 14.81 0.58 -12.46
N GLY A 60 14.07 0.43 -11.36
CA GLY A 60 14.65 0.06 -10.05
C GLY A 60 15.39 1.17 -9.30
N VAL A 61 15.31 2.45 -9.74
CA VAL A 61 15.96 3.59 -9.05
C VAL A 61 15.08 4.25 -7.97
N GLY A 62 13.91 3.67 -7.64
CA GLY A 62 13.06 4.13 -6.54
C GLY A 62 11.86 4.99 -6.94
N LYS A 63 11.54 5.20 -8.25
CA LYS A 63 10.39 6.03 -8.70
C LYS A 63 9.08 5.70 -7.97
N THR A 64 8.67 4.45 -8.00
CA THR A 64 7.43 3.98 -7.34
C THR A 64 7.50 4.10 -5.83
N GLU A 65 8.67 3.83 -5.23
CA GLU A 65 8.85 3.86 -3.79
C GLU A 65 8.75 5.28 -3.23
N ILE A 66 9.30 6.26 -3.95
CA ILE A 66 9.14 7.70 -3.62
C ILE A 66 7.65 8.05 -3.51
N ALA A 67 6.84 7.71 -4.52
CA ALA A 67 5.42 8.03 -4.54
C ALA A 67 4.63 7.28 -3.45
N ARG A 68 4.96 6.01 -3.22
CA ARG A 68 4.33 5.19 -2.18
C ARG A 68 4.61 5.74 -0.77
N ARG A 69 5.87 6.09 -0.47
CA ARG A 69 6.25 6.67 0.82
C ARG A 69 5.63 8.04 1.02
N LEU A 70 5.60 8.86 -0.02
CA LEU A 70 4.90 10.15 0.01
C LEU A 70 3.43 9.99 0.40
N ALA A 71 2.72 9.07 -0.23
CA ALA A 71 1.32 8.80 0.06
C ALA A 71 1.11 8.31 1.50
N LYS A 72 2.01 7.45 2.00
CA LYS A 72 1.99 6.98 3.39
C LYS A 72 2.20 8.12 4.39
N LEU A 73 3.17 9.01 4.14
CA LEU A 73 3.42 10.20 4.97
C LEU A 73 2.23 11.17 4.99
N ALA A 74 1.54 11.28 3.86
CA ALA A 74 0.36 12.11 3.72
C ALA A 74 -0.92 11.49 4.32
N ASN A 75 -0.90 10.20 4.67
CA ASN A 75 -2.10 9.40 4.93
C ASN A 75 -3.14 9.58 3.82
N ALA A 76 -2.69 9.51 2.56
CA ALA A 76 -3.47 9.81 1.37
C ALA A 76 -3.85 8.53 0.63
N PRO A 77 -5.05 8.45 0.03
CA PRO A 77 -5.40 7.38 -0.88
C PRO A 77 -4.38 7.32 -2.03
N PHE A 78 -3.85 6.13 -2.28
CA PHE A 78 -2.80 5.91 -3.27
C PHE A 78 -3.10 4.68 -4.12
N ILE A 79 -2.96 4.84 -5.43
CA ILE A 79 -3.01 3.73 -6.36
C ILE A 79 -1.81 3.80 -7.32
N LYS A 80 -1.22 2.63 -7.59
CA LYS A 80 -0.25 2.45 -8.66
C LYS A 80 -0.92 1.68 -9.79
N VAL A 81 -0.84 2.22 -10.99
CA VAL A 81 -1.32 1.57 -12.22
C VAL A 81 -0.25 1.64 -13.31
N GLU A 82 -0.20 0.62 -14.14
CA GLU A 82 0.67 0.60 -15.31
C GLU A 82 -0.12 1.09 -16.52
N ALA A 83 0.39 2.09 -17.24
CA ALA A 83 -0.29 2.68 -18.38
C ALA A 83 -0.59 1.65 -19.49
N THR A 84 0.22 0.60 -19.58
CA THR A 84 0.07 -0.50 -20.54
C THR A 84 -1.13 -1.41 -20.31
N LYS A 85 -1.74 -1.34 -19.11
CA LYS A 85 -2.94 -2.15 -18.76
C LYS A 85 -4.25 -1.58 -19.32
N PHE A 86 -4.20 -0.34 -19.80
CA PHE A 86 -5.38 0.33 -20.35
C PHE A 86 -5.44 0.17 -21.86
N THR A 87 -6.63 0.13 -22.37
CA THR A 87 -6.93 0.12 -23.80
C THR A 87 -7.80 1.30 -24.14
N GLU A 88 -7.74 1.76 -25.39
CA GLU A 88 -8.61 2.82 -25.91
C GLU A 88 -10.08 2.43 -25.74
N VAL A 89 -10.91 3.42 -25.41
CA VAL A 89 -12.35 3.22 -25.22
C VAL A 89 -12.97 2.54 -26.45
N GLY A 90 -13.72 1.47 -26.21
CA GLY A 90 -14.35 0.65 -27.24
C GLY A 90 -13.61 -0.64 -27.62
N TYR A 91 -12.41 -0.86 -27.10
CA TYR A 91 -11.69 -2.13 -27.21
C TYR A 91 -11.80 -2.97 -25.93
N VAL A 92 -11.56 -4.27 -26.05
CA VAL A 92 -11.56 -5.16 -24.88
C VAL A 92 -10.35 -4.88 -24.01
N GLY A 93 -10.57 -4.32 -22.83
CA GLY A 93 -9.51 -3.98 -21.87
C GLY A 93 -10.05 -3.18 -20.69
N LYS A 94 -9.14 -2.69 -19.85
CA LYS A 94 -9.48 -1.90 -18.65
C LYS A 94 -9.63 -0.42 -19.04
N GLU A 95 -10.78 0.18 -18.75
CA GLU A 95 -11.02 1.60 -18.94
C GLU A 95 -10.20 2.44 -17.95
N VAL A 96 -9.76 3.63 -18.36
CA VAL A 96 -9.01 4.56 -17.52
C VAL A 96 -9.78 5.06 -16.30
N ASP A 97 -11.11 5.17 -16.38
CA ASP A 97 -11.99 5.55 -15.27
C ASP A 97 -11.91 4.59 -14.08
N SER A 98 -11.53 3.32 -14.34
CA SER A 98 -11.31 2.34 -13.29
C SER A 98 -10.23 2.77 -12.29
N ILE A 99 -9.29 3.62 -12.69
CA ILE A 99 -8.26 4.20 -11.81
C ILE A 99 -8.93 4.93 -10.64
N ILE A 100 -9.92 5.74 -10.93
CA ILE A 100 -10.62 6.53 -9.90
C ILE A 100 -11.55 5.66 -9.08
N ARG A 101 -12.20 4.66 -9.70
CA ARG A 101 -13.03 3.68 -8.98
C ARG A 101 -12.18 2.90 -7.97
N ASP A 102 -11.04 2.37 -8.40
CA ASP A 102 -10.12 1.62 -7.54
C ASP A 102 -9.50 2.52 -6.44
N LEU A 103 -9.14 3.78 -6.77
CA LEU A 103 -8.66 4.76 -5.80
C LEU A 103 -9.70 5.07 -4.72
N THR A 104 -10.98 5.14 -5.12
CA THR A 104 -12.08 5.39 -4.19
C THR A 104 -12.28 4.19 -3.25
N ASP A 105 -12.16 2.96 -3.74
CA ASP A 105 -12.21 1.76 -2.91
C ASP A 105 -11.07 1.72 -1.88
N VAL A 106 -9.86 2.12 -2.29
CA VAL A 106 -8.73 2.27 -1.37
C VAL A 106 -9.01 3.34 -0.32
N ALA A 107 -9.60 4.47 -0.71
CA ALA A 107 -9.94 5.55 0.21
C ALA A 107 -11.00 5.12 1.24
N ILE A 108 -12.02 4.38 0.83
CA ILE A 108 -13.03 3.82 1.74
C ILE A 108 -12.37 2.96 2.83
N LYS A 109 -11.45 2.08 2.44
CA LYS A 109 -10.71 1.22 3.38
C LYS A 109 -9.87 2.06 4.34
N LEU A 110 -9.09 3.00 3.83
CA LEU A 110 -8.20 3.87 4.61
C LEU A 110 -8.98 4.73 5.61
N VAL A 111 -10.07 5.35 5.18
CA VAL A 111 -10.93 6.20 6.05
C VAL A 111 -11.62 5.32 7.09
N ARG A 112 -12.11 4.14 6.70
CA ARG A 112 -12.72 3.18 7.64
C ARG A 112 -11.75 2.78 8.75
N GLU A 113 -10.53 2.39 8.41
CA GLU A 113 -9.48 2.03 9.38
C GLU A 113 -9.20 3.20 10.33
N THR A 114 -9.06 4.41 9.77
CA THR A 114 -8.81 5.63 10.56
C THR A 114 -9.97 5.98 11.50
N GLU A 115 -11.22 5.85 11.06
CA GLU A 115 -12.39 6.13 11.90
C GLU A 115 -12.61 5.03 12.95
N MET A 116 -12.35 3.76 12.59
CA MET A 116 -12.39 2.65 13.55
C MET A 116 -11.35 2.82 14.67
N GLU A 117 -10.12 3.24 14.32
CA GLU A 117 -9.07 3.48 15.33
C GLU A 117 -9.45 4.63 16.28
N LYS A 118 -10.10 5.69 15.79
CA LYS A 118 -10.64 6.77 16.65
C LYS A 118 -11.73 6.29 17.60
N MET A 119 -12.52 5.30 17.18
CA MET A 119 -13.62 4.74 17.96
C MET A 119 -13.18 3.59 18.87
N LYS A 120 -11.93 3.15 18.79
CA LYS A 120 -11.40 1.96 19.48
C LYS A 120 -11.68 1.97 20.97
N TYR A 121 -11.42 3.07 21.66
CA TYR A 121 -11.67 3.16 23.10
C TYR A 121 -13.16 2.91 23.46
N ARG A 122 -14.08 3.53 22.69
CA ARG A 122 -15.52 3.32 22.88
C ARG A 122 -15.95 1.90 22.52
N ALA A 123 -15.32 1.34 21.49
CA ALA A 123 -15.57 -0.04 21.08
C ALA A 123 -15.08 -1.05 22.14
N GLU A 124 -13.93 -0.78 22.77
CA GLU A 124 -13.42 -1.57 23.90
C GLU A 124 -14.39 -1.58 25.07
N GLU A 125 -14.94 -0.42 25.48
CA GLU A 125 -15.94 -0.34 26.53
C GLU A 125 -17.23 -1.12 26.18
N ALA A 126 -17.71 -0.98 24.93
CA ALA A 126 -18.89 -1.70 24.47
C ALA A 126 -18.67 -3.22 24.40
N ALA A 127 -17.48 -3.64 23.95
CA ALA A 127 -17.08 -5.05 23.90
C ALA A 127 -16.98 -5.66 25.32
N GLU A 128 -16.38 -4.92 26.28
CA GLU A 128 -16.35 -5.34 27.70
C GLU A 128 -17.77 -5.58 28.24
N GLU A 129 -18.70 -4.66 27.95
CA GLU A 129 -20.09 -4.82 28.41
C GLU A 129 -20.75 -6.06 27.83
N ARG A 130 -20.57 -6.33 26.50
CA ARG A 130 -21.12 -7.54 25.88
C ARG A 130 -20.52 -8.83 26.42
N ILE A 131 -19.24 -8.86 26.76
CA ILE A 131 -18.60 -10.02 27.40
C ILE A 131 -19.15 -10.21 28.84
N LEU A 132 -19.31 -9.13 29.58
CA LEU A 132 -19.89 -9.18 30.92
C LEU A 132 -21.34 -9.69 30.89
N ASP A 133 -22.12 -9.30 29.88
CA ASP A 133 -23.50 -9.80 29.69
C ASP A 133 -23.51 -11.30 29.34
N ALA A 134 -22.52 -11.80 28.60
CA ALA A 134 -22.38 -13.21 28.29
C ALA A 134 -21.89 -14.05 29.48
N LEU A 135 -21.02 -13.46 30.33
CA LEU A 135 -20.49 -14.11 31.53
C LEU A 135 -21.48 -14.11 32.71
N LEU A 136 -22.34 -13.10 32.78
CA LEU A 136 -23.33 -12.86 33.86
C LEU A 136 -24.72 -12.66 33.21
N PRO A 137 -25.31 -13.72 32.62
CA PRO A 137 -26.63 -13.60 32.03
C PRO A 137 -27.63 -13.23 33.15
N ASN A 138 -28.35 -12.11 32.94
CA ASN A 138 -29.45 -11.76 33.84
C ASN A 138 -30.47 -12.88 33.85
N PRO A 139 -30.81 -13.47 34.99
CA PRO A 139 -31.92 -14.40 35.06
C PRO A 139 -33.18 -13.63 34.65
N ARG A 140 -33.82 -14.04 33.56
CA ARG A 140 -35.12 -13.56 33.15
C ARG A 140 -36.14 -14.08 34.18
N ASN A 141 -36.24 -13.40 35.31
CA ASN A 141 -37.31 -13.66 36.24
C ASN A 141 -38.57 -12.99 35.75
N SER A 142 -39.57 -13.80 35.53
CA SER A 142 -40.91 -13.44 35.05
C SER A 142 -41.78 -12.72 36.08
N TRP A 143 -41.24 -12.28 37.19
CA TRP A 143 -41.99 -11.56 38.23
C TRP A 143 -41.09 -10.47 38.80
N GLY A 144 -41.55 -9.24 38.59
CA GLY A 144 -40.79 -8.02 38.82
C GLY A 144 -40.52 -7.75 40.31
N GLU A 145 -39.28 -7.97 40.71
CA GLU A 145 -38.65 -7.25 41.81
C GLU A 145 -37.18 -7.08 41.50
N GLU A 146 -36.74 -5.82 41.60
CA GLU A 146 -35.37 -5.39 41.22
C GLU A 146 -34.38 -5.73 42.33
N GLU A 147 -33.59 -6.80 42.17
CA GLU A 147 -32.31 -6.94 42.89
C GLU A 147 -31.18 -6.20 42.14
N LYS A 148 -31.25 -4.86 42.15
CA LYS A 148 -30.28 -4.00 41.45
C LYS A 148 -28.93 -3.84 42.14
N ALA A 149 -28.81 -4.16 43.42
CA ALA A 149 -27.62 -3.82 44.21
C ALA A 149 -26.50 -4.86 44.21
N ASP A 150 -26.80 -6.15 44.08
CA ASP A 150 -25.80 -7.22 44.19
C ASP A 150 -25.12 -7.52 42.85
N ASN A 151 -25.80 -7.27 41.72
CA ASN A 151 -25.27 -7.41 40.39
C ASN A 151 -24.19 -6.36 40.03
N SER A 152 -24.24 -5.17 40.62
CA SER A 152 -23.27 -4.09 40.35
C SER A 152 -21.87 -4.43 40.86
N ASN A 153 -21.75 -4.96 42.09
CA ASN A 153 -20.47 -5.33 42.68
C ASN A 153 -19.85 -6.54 41.95
N THR A 154 -20.64 -7.55 41.63
CA THR A 154 -20.20 -8.73 40.89
C THR A 154 -19.71 -8.34 39.50
N ARG A 155 -20.43 -7.45 38.78
CA ARG A 155 -20.06 -6.94 37.47
C ARG A 155 -18.75 -6.16 37.49
N GLN A 156 -18.50 -5.35 38.53
CA GLN A 156 -17.24 -4.64 38.71
C GLN A 156 -16.05 -5.60 38.97
N ILE A 157 -16.26 -6.65 39.76
CA ILE A 157 -15.21 -7.66 40.01
C ILE A 157 -14.88 -8.40 38.73
N PHE A 158 -15.88 -8.81 37.93
CA PHE A 158 -15.63 -9.48 36.66
C PHE A 158 -14.97 -8.55 35.64
N ARG A 159 -15.33 -7.26 35.60
CA ARG A 159 -14.67 -6.26 34.77
C ARG A 159 -13.19 -6.12 35.15
N LYS A 160 -12.86 -6.09 36.43
CA LYS A 160 -11.47 -6.05 36.89
C LYS A 160 -10.69 -7.30 36.45
N LYS A 161 -11.27 -8.49 36.64
CA LYS A 161 -10.67 -9.77 36.23
C LYS A 161 -10.48 -9.85 34.73
N LEU A 162 -11.39 -9.29 33.91
CA LEU A 162 -11.33 -9.24 32.49
C LEU A 162 -10.12 -8.36 32.02
N ARG A 163 -9.99 -7.16 32.62
CA ARG A 163 -8.88 -6.24 32.36
C ARG A 163 -7.53 -6.77 32.80
N GLU A 164 -7.49 -7.59 33.84
CA GLU A 164 -6.27 -8.26 34.33
C GLU A 164 -5.93 -9.54 33.53
N GLY A 165 -6.75 -9.93 32.54
CA GLY A 165 -6.52 -11.12 31.71
C GLY A 165 -6.80 -12.46 32.41
N GLN A 166 -7.38 -12.45 33.62
CA GLN A 166 -7.66 -13.66 34.39
C GLN A 166 -8.77 -14.55 33.79
N LEU A 167 -9.51 -14.01 32.82
CA LEU A 167 -10.65 -14.69 32.17
C LEU A 167 -10.34 -15.06 30.69
N ASP A 168 -9.15 -14.82 30.21
CA ASP A 168 -8.76 -14.95 28.81
C ASP A 168 -9.04 -16.33 28.19
N ASP A 169 -8.80 -17.41 28.97
CA ASP A 169 -8.98 -18.78 28.54
C ASP A 169 -10.40 -19.33 28.77
N LYS A 170 -11.28 -18.55 29.37
CA LYS A 170 -12.66 -18.97 29.62
C LYS A 170 -13.46 -18.96 28.33
N GLU A 171 -14.19 -20.03 28.05
CA GLU A 171 -15.10 -20.11 26.89
C GLU A 171 -16.44 -19.41 27.23
N ILE A 172 -16.91 -18.62 26.26
CA ILE A 172 -18.21 -17.97 26.29
C ILE A 172 -18.97 -18.22 24.99
N GLU A 173 -20.29 -18.27 25.08
CA GLU A 173 -21.17 -18.31 23.92
C GLU A 173 -21.56 -16.89 23.53
N LEU A 174 -21.16 -16.47 22.35
CA LEU A 174 -21.49 -15.16 21.81
C LEU A 174 -22.16 -15.28 20.45
N GLU A 175 -23.13 -14.40 20.24
CA GLU A 175 -23.68 -14.14 18.92
C GLU A 175 -22.79 -13.11 18.23
N LEU A 176 -21.86 -13.59 17.40
CA LEU A 176 -21.08 -12.73 16.52
C LEU A 176 -21.85 -12.57 15.20
N SER A 177 -21.95 -11.35 14.73
CA SER A 177 -22.35 -11.10 13.36
C SER A 177 -21.26 -11.72 12.48
N ALA A 178 -21.61 -12.74 11.69
CA ALA A 178 -20.67 -13.22 10.67
C ALA A 178 -20.25 -12.00 9.87
N SER A 179 -18.95 -11.64 9.92
CA SER A 179 -18.41 -10.68 8.95
C SER A 179 -18.92 -11.11 7.59
N PRO A 180 -19.54 -10.25 6.79
CA PRO A 180 -19.85 -10.61 5.44
C PRO A 180 -18.53 -10.99 4.78
N MET A 181 -18.20 -12.28 4.77
CA MET A 181 -17.26 -12.81 3.79
C MET A 181 -17.83 -12.36 2.47
N GLY A 182 -17.20 -11.34 1.88
CA GLY A 182 -17.55 -10.90 0.55
C GLY A 182 -17.42 -12.11 -0.34
N VAL A 183 -18.56 -12.74 -0.65
CA VAL A 183 -18.64 -13.63 -1.80
C VAL A 183 -18.43 -12.69 -2.98
N GLU A 184 -17.18 -12.50 -3.39
CA GLU A 184 -16.86 -11.91 -4.69
C GLU A 184 -17.42 -12.88 -5.73
N ILE A 185 -18.61 -12.59 -6.18
CA ILE A 185 -19.18 -13.26 -7.35
C ILE A 185 -18.35 -12.73 -8.51
N MET A 186 -17.37 -13.53 -8.97
CA MET A 186 -16.65 -13.24 -10.21
C MET A 186 -17.66 -13.34 -11.37
N THR A 187 -18.16 -12.19 -11.77
CA THR A 187 -19.04 -12.10 -12.95
C THR A 187 -18.21 -11.76 -14.18
N PRO A 188 -18.55 -12.31 -15.34
CA PRO A 188 -17.95 -11.90 -16.61
C PRO A 188 -18.19 -10.40 -16.86
N PRO A 189 -17.29 -9.73 -17.61
CA PRO A 189 -17.45 -8.33 -17.97
C PRO A 189 -18.82 -8.07 -18.65
N GLY A 190 -19.57 -7.08 -18.15
CA GLY A 190 -20.87 -6.71 -18.68
C GLY A 190 -22.10 -7.17 -17.86
N MET A 191 -21.93 -7.92 -16.77
CA MET A 191 -23.02 -8.37 -15.89
C MET A 191 -22.94 -7.79 -14.47
N GLU A 192 -22.25 -6.66 -14.30
CA GLU A 192 -21.98 -6.03 -13.01
C GLU A 192 -23.26 -5.57 -12.28
N GLU A 193 -24.27 -5.09 -13.03
CA GLU A 193 -25.56 -4.67 -12.43
C GLU A 193 -26.34 -5.86 -11.85
N MET A 194 -26.28 -7.01 -12.52
CA MET A 194 -26.95 -8.22 -12.04
C MET A 194 -26.23 -8.84 -10.84
N ALA A 195 -24.90 -8.72 -10.79
CA ALA A 195 -24.10 -9.10 -9.63
C ALA A 195 -24.42 -8.22 -8.41
N ASN A 196 -24.55 -6.91 -8.60
CA ASN A 196 -24.92 -5.98 -7.55
C ASN A 196 -26.34 -6.23 -7.01
N GLN A 197 -27.29 -6.57 -7.86
CA GLN A 197 -28.66 -6.95 -7.45
C GLN A 197 -28.69 -8.26 -6.69
N LEU A 198 -27.93 -9.27 -7.13
CA LEU A 198 -27.80 -10.55 -6.43
C LEU A 198 -27.08 -10.38 -5.10
N GLN A 199 -26.03 -9.57 -5.04
CA GLN A 199 -25.29 -9.27 -3.80
C GLN A 199 -26.19 -8.53 -2.79
N GLY A 200 -27.04 -7.62 -3.23
CA GLY A 200 -28.06 -6.97 -2.40
C GLY A 200 -29.10 -7.94 -1.85
N LEU A 201 -29.54 -8.91 -2.65
CA LEU A 201 -30.45 -9.98 -2.23
C LEU A 201 -29.79 -10.93 -1.22
N PHE A 202 -28.53 -11.32 -1.44
CA PHE A 202 -27.77 -12.16 -0.49
C PHE A 202 -27.44 -11.44 0.81
N GLN A 203 -27.15 -10.13 0.78
CA GLN A 203 -26.97 -9.32 1.98
C GLN A 203 -28.24 -9.24 2.83
N ASN A 204 -29.41 -9.09 2.20
CA ASN A 204 -30.69 -9.09 2.91
C ASN A 204 -31.09 -10.46 3.46
N LEU A 205 -30.70 -11.55 2.80
CA LEU A 205 -30.96 -12.92 3.29
C LEU A 205 -29.95 -13.37 4.33
N GLY A 206 -28.73 -12.84 4.31
CA GLY A 206 -27.64 -13.17 5.26
C GLY A 206 -27.72 -12.44 6.59
N GLN A 207 -28.45 -11.33 6.69
CA GLN A 207 -28.54 -10.50 7.88
C GLN A 207 -29.24 -11.15 9.11
N ASN A 208 -29.85 -12.34 8.95
CA ASN A 208 -30.61 -13.00 10.01
C ASN A 208 -29.99 -14.29 10.58
N GLN A 209 -28.77 -14.67 10.20
CA GLN A 209 -28.12 -15.83 10.81
C GLN A 209 -27.08 -15.41 11.85
N LYS A 210 -27.52 -15.00 13.02
CA LYS A 210 -26.68 -14.94 14.21
C LYS A 210 -26.33 -16.36 14.64
N LYS A 211 -25.11 -16.79 14.34
CA LYS A 211 -24.62 -18.09 14.81
C LYS A 211 -23.97 -17.91 16.18
N LYS A 212 -24.42 -18.69 17.14
CA LYS A 212 -23.76 -18.79 18.46
C LYS A 212 -22.45 -19.54 18.29
N HIS A 213 -21.36 -18.89 18.60
CA HIS A 213 -20.02 -19.47 18.58
C HIS A 213 -19.51 -19.60 20.02
N LYS A 214 -18.92 -20.75 20.34
CA LYS A 214 -18.14 -20.94 21.56
C LYS A 214 -16.70 -20.52 21.25
N ILE A 215 -16.25 -19.46 21.90
CA ILE A 215 -14.90 -18.92 21.70
C ILE A 215 -14.31 -18.47 23.03
N LYS A 216 -12.99 -18.41 23.12
CA LYS A 216 -12.29 -17.91 24.30
C LYS A 216 -12.50 -16.39 24.43
N VAL A 217 -12.59 -15.91 25.67
CA VAL A 217 -12.79 -14.49 26.00
C VAL A 217 -11.78 -13.58 25.29
N LYS A 218 -10.51 -13.99 25.21
CA LYS A 218 -9.47 -13.24 24.51
C LYS A 218 -9.74 -13.05 23.03
N GLU A 219 -10.22 -14.08 22.34
CA GLU A 219 -10.57 -14.01 20.91
C GLU A 219 -11.89 -13.25 20.71
N ALA A 220 -12.85 -13.49 21.63
CA ALA A 220 -14.11 -12.78 21.66
C ALA A 220 -13.92 -11.27 21.79
N MET A 221 -13.03 -10.82 22.68
CA MET A 221 -12.72 -9.42 22.89
C MET A 221 -12.24 -8.75 21.62
N LYS A 222 -11.29 -9.39 20.89
CA LYS A 222 -10.79 -8.85 19.61
C LYS A 222 -11.90 -8.71 18.56
N ALA A 223 -12.68 -9.77 18.40
CA ALA A 223 -13.77 -9.79 17.41
C ALA A 223 -14.87 -8.77 17.75
N LEU A 224 -15.20 -8.63 19.02
CA LEU A 224 -16.20 -7.67 19.47
C LEU A 224 -15.73 -6.22 19.35
N ILE A 225 -14.47 -5.92 19.63
CA ILE A 225 -13.89 -4.57 19.42
C ILE A 225 -14.00 -4.18 17.95
N GLU A 226 -13.65 -5.08 17.02
CA GLU A 226 -13.80 -4.82 15.57
C GLU A 226 -15.26 -4.62 15.17
N GLU A 227 -16.18 -5.46 15.67
CA GLU A 227 -17.62 -5.37 15.38
C GLU A 227 -18.21 -4.05 15.91
N GLU A 228 -17.94 -3.70 17.19
CA GLU A 228 -18.44 -2.47 17.79
C GLU A 228 -17.80 -1.21 17.16
N ALA A 229 -16.49 -1.24 16.84
CA ALA A 229 -15.86 -0.14 16.11
C ALA A 229 -16.51 0.06 14.76
N ALA A 230 -16.77 -1.01 14.00
CA ALA A 230 -17.45 -0.94 12.71
C ALA A 230 -18.90 -0.42 12.83
N ARG A 231 -19.60 -0.78 13.91
CA ARG A 231 -20.97 -0.34 14.18
C ARG A 231 -21.06 1.14 14.55
N LEU A 232 -20.03 1.67 15.22
CA LEU A 232 -19.96 3.08 15.63
C LEU A 232 -19.66 4.02 14.46
N VAL A 233 -19.16 3.51 13.33
CA VAL A 233 -18.85 4.30 12.13
C VAL A 233 -20.10 4.44 11.27
N ASN A 234 -20.52 5.67 11.00
CA ASN A 234 -21.65 5.96 10.12
C ASN A 234 -21.25 5.72 8.65
N PRO A 235 -21.91 4.80 7.91
CA PRO A 235 -21.53 4.47 6.54
C PRO A 235 -21.63 5.66 5.55
N GLU A 236 -22.62 6.53 5.71
CA GLU A 236 -22.79 7.68 4.81
C GLU A 236 -21.73 8.75 5.05
N GLU A 237 -21.39 9.03 6.30
CA GLU A 237 -20.31 9.94 6.66
C GLU A 237 -18.95 9.42 6.20
N LEU A 238 -18.74 8.10 6.28
CA LEU A 238 -17.56 7.43 5.79
C LEU A 238 -17.39 7.60 4.28
N LYS A 239 -18.46 7.40 3.50
CA LYS A 239 -18.43 7.61 2.05
C LYS A 239 -18.10 9.06 1.70
N GLN A 240 -18.74 10.03 2.34
CA GLN A 240 -18.48 11.46 2.10
C GLN A 240 -17.03 11.83 2.43
N LYS A 241 -16.52 11.38 3.57
CA LYS A 241 -15.11 11.59 3.97
C LYS A 241 -14.14 10.93 2.99
N ALA A 242 -14.46 9.73 2.50
CA ALA A 242 -13.61 9.04 1.54
C ALA A 242 -13.58 9.74 0.18
N ILE A 243 -14.73 10.17 -0.35
CA ILE A 243 -14.81 10.94 -1.59
C ILE A 243 -14.01 12.25 -1.43
N ALA A 244 -14.26 13.01 -0.37
CA ALA A 244 -13.50 14.23 -0.09
C ALA A 244 -11.99 13.98 0.05
N SER A 245 -11.59 12.83 0.61
CA SER A 245 -10.19 12.43 0.72
C SER A 245 -9.59 12.10 -0.66
N VAL A 246 -10.32 11.42 -1.54
CA VAL A 246 -9.88 11.17 -2.93
C VAL A 246 -9.69 12.48 -3.67
N GLU A 247 -10.73 13.32 -3.70
CA GLU A 247 -10.74 14.56 -4.45
C GLU A 247 -9.62 15.52 -4.03
N ASN A 248 -9.36 15.65 -2.72
CA ASN A 248 -8.39 16.62 -2.21
C ASN A 248 -6.99 16.05 -1.96
N ASN A 249 -6.87 14.76 -1.69
CA ASN A 249 -5.63 14.12 -1.25
C ASN A 249 -5.21 12.91 -2.10
N GLY A 250 -6.04 12.44 -3.03
CA GLY A 250 -5.76 11.28 -3.86
C GLY A 250 -4.43 11.42 -4.62
N ILE A 251 -3.68 10.33 -4.72
CA ILE A 251 -2.43 10.24 -5.48
C ILE A 251 -2.53 9.06 -6.43
N VAL A 252 -2.39 9.32 -7.71
CA VAL A 252 -2.34 8.30 -8.77
C VAL A 252 -0.92 8.23 -9.31
N PHE A 253 -0.31 7.06 -9.25
CA PHE A 253 0.99 6.79 -9.84
C PHE A 253 0.80 6.01 -11.15
N LEU A 254 1.10 6.67 -12.28
CA LEU A 254 1.03 6.10 -13.62
C LEU A 254 2.42 5.59 -14.00
N ASP A 255 2.64 4.29 -13.94
CA ASP A 255 3.92 3.68 -14.31
C ASP A 255 3.99 3.33 -15.79
N GLU A 256 5.19 3.25 -16.33
CA GLU A 256 5.47 2.85 -17.72
C GLU A 256 4.78 3.73 -18.79
N ILE A 257 4.68 5.05 -18.54
CA ILE A 257 4.01 5.97 -19.48
C ILE A 257 4.77 6.08 -20.80
N ASP A 258 6.08 5.81 -20.82
CA ASP A 258 6.91 5.75 -22.02
C ASP A 258 6.52 4.61 -22.97
N LYS A 259 5.84 3.57 -22.48
CA LYS A 259 5.38 2.44 -23.28
C LYS A 259 4.14 2.74 -24.13
N ILE A 260 3.39 3.76 -23.75
CA ILE A 260 2.23 4.25 -24.51
C ILE A 260 2.57 5.44 -25.41
N CYS A 261 3.84 5.84 -25.50
CA CYS A 261 4.32 6.80 -26.48
C CYS A 261 4.30 6.21 -27.89
N LYS A 262 4.12 7.08 -28.89
CA LYS A 262 4.17 6.70 -30.29
C LYS A 262 5.58 6.22 -30.66
N ARG A 263 5.71 4.99 -31.13
CA ARG A 263 6.97 4.50 -31.73
C ARG A 263 6.89 4.73 -33.23
N GLY A 264 7.77 5.58 -33.77
CA GLY A 264 8.04 5.83 -35.19
C GLY A 264 7.03 5.34 -36.24
N GLU A 265 7.25 5.61 -37.51
CA GLU A 265 6.41 5.24 -38.67
C GLU A 265 6.31 3.71 -38.92
N SER A 266 5.84 2.92 -37.99
CA SER A 266 5.44 1.53 -38.29
C SER A 266 3.96 1.52 -38.62
N SER A 267 3.62 1.32 -39.87
CA SER A 267 2.26 1.12 -40.39
C SER A 267 1.72 -0.24 -39.95
N GLY A 268 1.26 -0.32 -38.72
CA GLY A 268 0.50 -1.43 -38.15
C GLY A 268 -0.60 -0.89 -37.24
N PRO A 269 -1.53 -1.71 -36.75
CA PRO A 269 -2.65 -1.24 -35.89
C PRO A 269 -2.17 -0.83 -34.49
N ASP A 270 -1.27 0.15 -34.44
CA ASP A 270 -0.75 0.79 -33.21
C ASP A 270 -1.73 1.90 -32.72
N VAL A 271 -3.00 1.80 -33.13
CA VAL A 271 -4.05 2.78 -32.86
C VAL A 271 -4.32 2.95 -31.37
N SER A 272 -3.98 1.94 -30.54
CA SER A 272 -4.39 1.95 -29.14
C SER A 272 -3.49 2.76 -28.20
N ARG A 273 -2.23 3.05 -28.51
CA ARG A 273 -1.30 3.71 -27.57
C ARG A 273 -1.56 5.20 -27.39
N GLU A 274 -1.72 5.90 -28.50
CA GLU A 274 -2.11 7.33 -28.47
C GLU A 274 -3.53 7.51 -27.94
N GLY A 275 -4.45 6.56 -28.21
CA GLY A 275 -5.78 6.51 -27.66
C GLY A 275 -5.78 6.48 -26.13
N VAL A 276 -4.96 5.62 -25.51
CA VAL A 276 -4.81 5.57 -24.04
C VAL A 276 -4.33 6.91 -23.47
N GLN A 277 -3.40 7.61 -24.13
CA GLN A 277 -3.00 8.95 -23.68
C GLN A 277 -4.15 9.95 -23.75
N ARG A 278 -4.97 9.90 -24.81
CA ARG A 278 -6.17 10.77 -24.95
C ARG A 278 -7.23 10.45 -23.92
N ASP A 279 -7.41 9.17 -23.58
CA ASP A 279 -8.37 8.75 -22.55
C ASP A 279 -7.90 9.12 -21.14
N LEU A 280 -6.58 9.14 -20.87
CA LEU A 280 -6.02 9.62 -19.61
C LEU A 280 -6.13 11.14 -19.43
N LEU A 281 -6.17 11.88 -20.52
CA LEU A 281 -6.13 13.35 -20.49
C LEU A 281 -7.29 13.97 -19.67
N PRO A 282 -8.56 13.60 -19.84
CA PRO A 282 -9.66 14.11 -19.02
C PRO A 282 -9.45 13.90 -17.52
N LEU A 283 -8.92 12.74 -17.12
CA LEU A 283 -8.62 12.47 -15.70
C LEU A 283 -7.57 13.42 -15.14
N VAL A 284 -6.54 13.72 -15.93
CA VAL A 284 -5.43 14.59 -15.52
C VAL A 284 -5.79 16.07 -15.61
N GLU A 285 -6.70 16.44 -16.49
CA GLU A 285 -7.22 17.81 -16.65
C GLU A 285 -8.25 18.20 -15.62
N GLY A 286 -9.02 17.23 -15.15
CA GLY A 286 -10.16 17.41 -14.27
C GLY A 286 -11.45 16.97 -14.95
N CYS A 287 -12.06 15.92 -14.44
CA CYS A 287 -13.39 15.43 -14.85
C CYS A 287 -14.12 14.84 -13.65
N THR A 288 -15.37 14.46 -13.87
CA THR A 288 -16.17 13.75 -12.86
C THR A 288 -16.35 12.31 -13.27
N VAL A 289 -15.89 11.39 -12.41
CA VAL A 289 -16.00 9.95 -12.63
C VAL A 289 -17.09 9.37 -11.72
N ASN A 290 -17.98 8.55 -12.30
CA ASN A 290 -19.00 7.86 -11.52
C ASN A 290 -18.42 6.58 -10.90
N THR A 291 -18.60 6.46 -9.58
CA THR A 291 -18.18 5.29 -8.80
C THR A 291 -19.36 4.69 -8.04
N LYS A 292 -19.25 3.47 -7.57
CA LYS A 292 -20.29 2.84 -6.73
C LYS A 292 -20.54 3.55 -5.40
N HIS A 293 -19.65 4.48 -5.02
CA HIS A 293 -19.74 5.25 -3.77
C HIS A 293 -20.26 6.68 -3.99
N GLY A 294 -20.34 7.12 -5.24
CA GLY A 294 -20.77 8.45 -5.65
C GLY A 294 -19.86 9.03 -6.73
N MET A 295 -20.14 10.27 -7.13
CA MET A 295 -19.35 10.99 -8.12
C MET A 295 -18.07 11.53 -7.47
N VAL A 296 -16.94 11.43 -8.19
CA VAL A 296 -15.60 11.88 -7.74
C VAL A 296 -15.02 12.83 -8.78
N LYS A 297 -14.64 14.03 -8.36
CA LYS A 297 -13.94 15.02 -9.18
C LYS A 297 -12.44 14.79 -9.12
N THR A 298 -11.77 14.86 -10.28
CA THR A 298 -10.33 14.57 -10.38
C THR A 298 -9.44 15.81 -10.36
N ASP A 299 -10.01 17.02 -10.36
CA ASP A 299 -9.32 18.33 -10.49
C ASP A 299 -8.14 18.51 -9.52
N HIS A 300 -8.21 17.92 -8.35
CA HIS A 300 -7.20 18.09 -7.31
C HIS A 300 -6.48 16.80 -6.93
N ILE A 301 -6.66 15.74 -7.68
CA ILE A 301 -5.86 14.50 -7.57
C ILE A 301 -4.46 14.78 -8.10
N LEU A 302 -3.43 14.31 -7.40
CA LEU A 302 -2.05 14.41 -7.87
C LEU A 302 -1.73 13.21 -8.75
N PHE A 303 -1.38 13.48 -10.00
CA PHE A 303 -0.85 12.47 -10.89
C PHE A 303 0.67 12.53 -10.89
N VAL A 304 1.30 11.40 -10.64
CA VAL A 304 2.74 11.20 -10.75
C VAL A 304 2.97 10.16 -11.81
N ALA A 305 3.40 10.60 -12.98
CA ALA A 305 3.71 9.69 -14.09
C ALA A 305 5.18 9.26 -14.02
N SER A 306 5.50 8.06 -14.44
CA SER A 306 6.87 7.56 -14.50
C SER A 306 7.16 6.75 -15.76
N GLY A 307 8.36 6.86 -16.26
CA GLY A 307 8.84 6.08 -17.40
C GLY A 307 10.37 5.97 -17.41
N ALA A 308 10.88 4.95 -18.08
CA ALA A 308 12.31 4.80 -18.29
C ALA A 308 12.83 5.72 -19.41
N PHE A 309 12.01 5.98 -20.42
CA PHE A 309 12.32 6.82 -21.56
C PHE A 309 13.66 6.47 -22.27
N GLN A 310 13.97 5.17 -22.33
CA GLN A 310 15.18 4.69 -23.01
C GLN A 310 15.06 4.76 -24.53
N ILE A 311 13.89 4.43 -25.06
CA ILE A 311 13.60 4.42 -26.50
C ILE A 311 12.74 5.63 -26.87
N ALA A 312 11.64 5.85 -26.16
CA ALA A 312 10.80 7.02 -26.31
C ALA A 312 11.38 8.21 -25.55
N LYS A 313 11.06 9.43 -25.96
CA LYS A 313 11.41 10.68 -25.28
C LYS A 313 10.16 11.26 -24.60
N PRO A 314 10.29 12.08 -23.57
CA PRO A 314 9.15 12.80 -22.99
C PRO A 314 8.38 13.67 -24.02
N SER A 315 9.06 14.10 -25.11
CA SER A 315 8.45 14.81 -26.24
C SER A 315 7.57 13.94 -27.13
N ASP A 316 7.61 12.62 -26.99
CA ASP A 316 6.79 11.70 -27.77
C ASP A 316 5.41 11.43 -27.11
N LEU A 317 5.18 11.98 -25.92
CA LEU A 317 3.86 12.11 -25.34
C LEU A 317 3.04 13.14 -26.15
N ILE A 318 1.71 13.01 -26.19
CA ILE A 318 0.87 14.03 -26.83
C ILE A 318 1.08 15.40 -26.16
N PRO A 319 1.10 16.50 -26.92
CA PRO A 319 1.41 17.85 -26.40
C PRO A 319 0.55 18.25 -25.19
N GLU A 320 -0.73 17.88 -25.23
CA GLU A 320 -1.69 18.18 -24.16
C GLU A 320 -1.28 17.53 -22.84
N LEU A 321 -0.90 16.24 -22.88
CA LEU A 321 -0.44 15.51 -21.69
C LEU A 321 0.90 16.05 -21.18
N GLN A 322 1.82 16.44 -22.09
CA GLN A 322 3.07 17.10 -21.71
C GLN A 322 2.81 18.39 -20.91
N GLY A 323 1.82 19.19 -21.33
CA GLY A 323 1.43 20.42 -20.66
C GLY A 323 0.85 20.19 -19.25
N ARG A 324 0.25 19.01 -19.03
CA ARG A 324 -0.34 18.62 -17.73
C ARG A 324 0.64 17.95 -16.78
N LEU A 325 1.87 17.67 -17.22
CA LEU A 325 3.00 17.15 -16.42
C LEU A 325 4.14 18.18 -16.36
N PRO A 326 3.91 19.36 -15.75
CA PRO A 326 4.85 20.48 -15.81
C PRO A 326 6.14 20.27 -15.01
N ILE A 327 6.10 19.42 -13.97
CA ILE A 327 7.29 19.13 -13.17
C ILE A 327 7.95 17.87 -13.74
N ARG A 328 9.14 18.04 -14.30
CA ARG A 328 9.95 16.93 -14.81
C ARG A 328 11.15 16.72 -13.90
N VAL A 329 11.35 15.47 -13.49
CA VAL A 329 12.45 15.10 -12.58
C VAL A 329 13.15 13.89 -13.14
N GLU A 330 14.47 14.01 -13.28
CA GLU A 330 15.33 12.91 -13.69
C GLU A 330 15.88 12.19 -12.47
N LEU A 331 15.74 10.87 -12.47
CA LEU A 331 16.35 9.99 -11.49
C LEU A 331 17.57 9.35 -12.13
N THR A 332 18.70 9.44 -11.43
CA THR A 332 19.96 8.89 -11.91
C THR A 332 20.06 7.39 -11.67
N ALA A 333 20.85 6.70 -12.50
CA ALA A 333 21.23 5.33 -12.25
C ALA A 333 21.97 5.23 -10.89
N LEU A 334 21.80 4.12 -10.21
CA LEU A 334 22.42 3.89 -8.92
C LEU A 334 23.91 3.53 -9.10
N THR A 335 24.75 4.13 -8.27
CA THR A 335 26.19 3.83 -8.20
C THR A 335 26.45 2.67 -7.23
N THR A 336 27.68 2.15 -7.22
CA THR A 336 28.10 1.12 -6.25
C THR A 336 27.92 1.61 -4.80
N GLU A 337 28.25 2.88 -4.54
CA GLU A 337 28.07 3.51 -3.23
C GLU A 337 26.57 3.59 -2.84
N ASP A 338 25.70 3.86 -3.81
CA ASP A 338 24.26 3.84 -3.56
C ASP A 338 23.78 2.42 -3.20
N PHE A 339 24.29 1.40 -3.88
CA PHE A 339 23.96 0.00 -3.54
C PHE A 339 24.43 -0.38 -2.13
N GLU A 340 25.65 0.02 -1.74
CA GLU A 340 26.17 -0.20 -0.39
C GLU A 340 25.27 0.46 0.67
N ARG A 341 24.87 1.70 0.43
CA ARG A 341 23.95 2.45 1.29
C ARG A 341 22.55 1.83 1.34
N ILE A 342 22.03 1.34 0.22
CA ILE A 342 20.72 0.67 0.15
C ILE A 342 20.72 -0.62 1.00
N LEU A 343 21.85 -1.31 1.09
CA LEU A 343 21.96 -2.52 1.90
C LEU A 343 21.99 -2.24 3.42
N THR A 344 22.34 -1.01 3.84
CA THR A 344 22.64 -0.70 5.24
C THR A 344 21.82 0.42 5.87
N GLU A 345 21.54 1.51 5.14
CA GLU A 345 20.95 2.73 5.72
C GLU A 345 19.43 2.73 5.88
N PRO A 346 18.62 2.17 4.94
CA PRO A 346 17.17 2.23 5.05
C PRO A 346 16.65 1.48 6.27
N ASN A 347 15.57 2.00 6.87
CA ASN A 347 14.85 1.27 7.90
C ASN A 347 14.40 -0.10 7.37
N ALA A 348 14.72 -1.18 8.09
CA ALA A 348 14.57 -2.55 7.65
C ALA A 348 15.32 -2.79 6.31
N SER A 349 16.61 -2.48 6.29
CA SER A 349 17.49 -2.75 5.15
C SER A 349 17.43 -4.22 4.72
N LEU A 350 17.88 -4.52 3.51
CA LEU A 350 17.85 -5.90 3.03
C LEU A 350 18.69 -6.84 3.91
N THR A 351 19.84 -6.37 4.39
CA THR A 351 20.66 -7.11 5.35
C THR A 351 19.96 -7.36 6.68
N ASP A 352 19.20 -6.37 7.20
CA ASP A 352 18.43 -6.53 8.44
C ASP A 352 17.27 -7.52 8.27
N GLN A 353 16.63 -7.52 7.10
CA GLN A 353 15.55 -8.46 6.78
C GLN A 353 16.07 -9.92 6.83
N TYR A 354 17.21 -10.21 6.19
CA TYR A 354 17.78 -11.56 6.22
C TYR A 354 18.30 -11.97 7.59
N LYS A 355 18.92 -11.04 8.35
CA LYS A 355 19.28 -11.30 9.76
C LYS A 355 18.05 -11.70 10.59
N ALA A 356 16.97 -10.92 10.49
CA ALA A 356 15.74 -11.20 11.21
C ALA A 356 15.09 -12.52 10.77
N LEU A 357 15.11 -12.81 9.46
CA LEU A 357 14.56 -14.07 8.92
C LEU A 357 15.32 -15.29 9.45
N MET A 358 16.64 -15.27 9.38
CA MET A 358 17.48 -16.39 9.87
C MET A 358 17.44 -16.54 11.40
N ALA A 359 17.29 -15.44 12.12
CA ALA A 359 17.13 -15.47 13.58
C ALA A 359 15.86 -16.23 14.04
N THR A 360 14.84 -16.36 13.21
CA THR A 360 13.66 -17.18 13.52
C THR A 360 13.98 -18.67 13.64
N GLU A 361 15.01 -19.14 12.93
CA GLU A 361 15.54 -20.51 12.98
C GLU A 361 16.70 -20.65 13.98
N GLY A 362 17.05 -19.57 14.70
CA GLY A 362 18.17 -19.55 15.64
C GLY A 362 19.53 -19.40 14.98
N VAL A 363 19.61 -19.08 13.70
CA VAL A 363 20.85 -18.83 12.96
C VAL A 363 21.18 -17.34 13.02
N ASN A 364 22.44 -17.01 13.34
CA ASN A 364 22.93 -15.64 13.37
C ASN A 364 23.72 -15.31 12.10
N ILE A 365 23.40 -14.17 11.46
CA ILE A 365 24.10 -13.69 10.26
C ILE A 365 24.82 -12.38 10.58
N GLU A 366 26.10 -12.33 10.28
CA GLU A 366 26.93 -11.13 10.40
C GLU A 366 27.45 -10.71 9.03
N PHE A 367 26.97 -9.57 8.53
CA PHE A 367 27.52 -8.95 7.33
C PHE A 367 28.67 -8.04 7.71
N THR A 368 29.88 -8.33 7.21
CA THR A 368 31.03 -7.44 7.38
C THR A 368 30.98 -6.29 6.38
N GLN A 369 31.65 -5.19 6.67
CA GLN A 369 31.61 -4.02 5.78
C GLN A 369 32.24 -4.33 4.40
N ASP A 370 33.31 -5.11 4.36
CA ASP A 370 33.94 -5.57 3.12
C ASP A 370 33.01 -6.52 2.34
N GLY A 371 32.28 -7.40 3.03
CA GLY A 371 31.26 -8.26 2.43
C GLY A 371 30.10 -7.46 1.80
N ILE A 372 29.57 -6.45 2.50
CA ILE A 372 28.53 -5.55 2.00
C ILE A 372 29.02 -4.80 0.76
N ARG A 373 30.22 -4.24 0.81
CA ARG A 373 30.82 -3.54 -0.33
C ARG A 373 30.98 -4.47 -1.53
N ARG A 374 31.49 -5.68 -1.31
CA ARG A 374 31.66 -6.66 -2.40
C ARG A 374 30.33 -7.10 -3.00
N LEU A 375 29.28 -7.23 -2.17
CA LEU A 375 27.92 -7.53 -2.61
C LEU A 375 27.35 -6.39 -3.50
N ALA A 376 27.56 -5.14 -3.07
CA ALA A 376 27.17 -3.96 -3.85
C ALA A 376 27.90 -3.90 -5.20
N GLU A 377 29.19 -4.14 -5.22
CA GLU A 377 30.00 -4.24 -6.45
C GLU A 377 29.50 -5.35 -7.38
N ALA A 378 29.18 -6.53 -6.83
CA ALA A 378 28.63 -7.65 -7.57
C ALA A 378 27.30 -7.29 -8.26
N ALA A 379 26.36 -6.72 -7.51
CA ALA A 379 25.06 -6.30 -8.03
C ALA A 379 25.19 -5.21 -9.12
N TRP A 380 26.10 -4.25 -8.92
CA TRP A 380 26.38 -3.21 -9.89
C TRP A 380 27.01 -3.78 -11.17
N GLN A 381 28.01 -4.67 -11.06
CA GLN A 381 28.67 -5.31 -12.19
C GLN A 381 27.68 -6.12 -13.04
N VAL A 382 26.76 -6.85 -12.42
CA VAL A 382 25.72 -7.60 -13.13
C VAL A 382 24.77 -6.64 -13.86
N ASN A 383 24.38 -5.52 -13.24
CA ASN A 383 23.54 -4.51 -13.89
C ASN A 383 24.22 -3.84 -15.10
N GLU A 384 25.54 -3.66 -15.06
CA GLU A 384 26.30 -3.07 -16.19
C GLU A 384 26.47 -4.05 -17.37
N ARG A 385 26.54 -5.35 -17.08
CA ARG A 385 26.75 -6.40 -18.08
C ARG A 385 25.47 -6.96 -18.67
N THR A 386 24.35 -6.86 -17.92
CA THR A 386 23.05 -7.40 -18.32
C THR A 386 22.02 -6.28 -18.43
N GLU A 387 20.74 -6.60 -18.32
CA GLU A 387 19.68 -5.60 -18.22
C GLU A 387 19.76 -4.89 -16.85
N ASN A 388 19.87 -3.56 -16.87
CA ASN A 388 19.92 -2.77 -15.66
C ASN A 388 18.53 -2.66 -15.02
N ILE A 389 18.32 -3.43 -13.95
CA ILE A 389 17.09 -3.42 -13.14
C ILE A 389 17.24 -2.64 -11.83
N GLY A 390 18.33 -1.89 -11.67
CA GLY A 390 18.60 -1.05 -10.51
C GLY A 390 18.69 -1.84 -9.20
N ALA A 391 18.15 -1.28 -8.13
CA ALA A 391 18.19 -1.89 -6.79
C ALA A 391 17.47 -3.25 -6.70
N ARG A 392 16.62 -3.61 -7.65
CA ARG A 392 16.03 -4.96 -7.69
C ARG A 392 17.08 -6.06 -7.83
N ARG A 393 18.22 -5.74 -8.43
CA ARG A 393 19.35 -6.67 -8.54
C ARG A 393 19.89 -7.09 -7.18
N LEU A 394 19.83 -6.23 -6.18
CA LEU A 394 20.24 -6.59 -4.81
C LEU A 394 19.43 -7.74 -4.23
N HIS A 395 18.12 -7.80 -4.53
CA HIS A 395 17.29 -8.92 -4.08
C HIS A 395 17.73 -10.24 -4.73
N THR A 396 17.92 -10.27 -6.06
CA THR A 396 18.31 -11.50 -6.76
C THR A 396 19.69 -11.98 -6.33
N VAL A 397 20.64 -11.07 -6.16
CA VAL A 397 21.99 -11.39 -5.72
C VAL A 397 21.99 -11.86 -4.26
N MET A 398 21.19 -11.24 -3.38
CA MET A 398 21.06 -11.64 -1.99
C MET A 398 20.38 -13.00 -1.85
N GLU A 399 19.31 -13.28 -2.58
CA GLU A 399 18.65 -14.59 -2.59
C GLU A 399 19.66 -15.69 -2.94
N ARG A 400 20.46 -15.47 -3.99
CA ARG A 400 21.46 -16.44 -4.39
C ARG A 400 22.58 -16.61 -3.35
N LEU A 401 23.01 -15.51 -2.73
CA LEU A 401 24.03 -15.53 -1.68
C LEU A 401 23.58 -16.33 -0.46
N MET A 402 22.31 -16.22 -0.11
CA MET A 402 21.73 -16.81 1.10
C MET A 402 21.12 -18.19 0.88
N GLU A 403 21.10 -18.70 -0.33
CA GLU A 403 20.40 -19.94 -0.73
C GLU A 403 20.81 -21.13 0.15
N ASP A 404 22.11 -21.41 0.26
CA ASP A 404 22.63 -22.54 1.04
C ASP A 404 22.37 -22.38 2.53
N ILE A 405 22.55 -21.18 3.08
CA ILE A 405 22.27 -20.90 4.49
C ILE A 405 20.77 -21.07 4.79
N SER A 406 19.91 -20.55 3.91
CA SER A 406 18.46 -20.61 4.10
C SER A 406 17.94 -22.04 3.99
N TYR A 407 18.53 -22.88 3.14
CA TYR A 407 18.15 -24.27 2.98
C TYR A 407 18.50 -25.10 4.25
N ASP A 408 19.67 -24.85 4.80
CA ASP A 408 20.18 -25.62 5.95
C ASP A 408 19.82 -24.99 7.32
N ALA A 409 19.16 -23.84 7.36
CA ALA A 409 18.95 -23.02 8.55
C ALA A 409 18.34 -23.81 9.73
N SER A 410 17.34 -24.65 9.46
CA SER A 410 16.67 -25.48 10.48
C SER A 410 17.58 -26.50 11.16
N GLU A 411 18.65 -26.94 10.47
CA GLU A 411 19.61 -27.92 11.00
C GLU A 411 20.80 -27.26 11.68
N LYS A 412 21.02 -25.94 11.45
CA LYS A 412 22.19 -25.15 11.91
C LYS A 412 21.83 -24.13 13.00
N SER A 413 20.82 -24.40 13.80
CA SER A 413 20.41 -23.53 14.90
C SER A 413 21.57 -23.34 15.90
N GLY A 414 21.84 -22.08 16.27
CA GLY A 414 22.95 -21.70 17.15
C GLY A 414 24.25 -21.38 16.43
N GLU A 415 24.33 -21.58 15.12
CA GLU A 415 25.52 -21.21 14.34
C GLU A 415 25.51 -19.73 13.95
N THR A 416 26.71 -19.19 13.71
CA THR A 416 26.92 -17.83 13.22
C THR A 416 27.65 -17.88 11.89
N PHE A 417 27.04 -17.30 10.86
CA PHE A 417 27.63 -17.17 9.52
C PHE A 417 28.13 -15.75 9.31
N VAL A 418 29.41 -15.62 8.92
CA VAL A 418 30.04 -14.34 8.61
C VAL A 418 30.10 -14.15 7.10
N ILE A 419 29.38 -13.18 6.61
CA ILE A 419 29.32 -12.83 5.18
C ILE A 419 30.37 -11.75 4.91
N ASN A 420 31.56 -12.20 4.55
CA ASN A 420 32.72 -11.37 4.16
C ASN A 420 32.97 -11.45 2.65
N THR A 421 33.99 -10.76 2.17
CA THR A 421 34.38 -10.75 0.76
C THR A 421 34.62 -12.14 0.17
N ASP A 422 35.27 -13.02 0.95
CA ASP A 422 35.59 -14.39 0.50
C ASP A 422 34.32 -15.22 0.34
N TYR A 423 33.39 -15.10 1.27
CA TYR A 423 32.09 -15.76 1.19
C TYR A 423 31.29 -15.29 -0.04
N VAL A 424 31.24 -13.98 -0.28
CA VAL A 424 30.56 -13.41 -1.47
C VAL A 424 31.21 -13.92 -2.75
N ASN A 425 32.53 -13.93 -2.85
CA ASN A 425 33.23 -14.41 -4.03
C ASN A 425 33.05 -15.92 -4.27
N ALA A 426 33.01 -16.72 -3.21
CA ALA A 426 32.80 -18.16 -3.31
C ALA A 426 31.41 -18.51 -3.90
N HIS A 427 30.35 -17.77 -3.51
CA HIS A 427 28.97 -18.06 -3.94
C HIS A 427 28.54 -17.31 -5.21
N LEU A 428 29.09 -16.12 -5.45
CA LEU A 428 28.68 -15.26 -6.57
C LEU A 428 29.75 -15.09 -7.63
N GLY A 429 31.03 -15.41 -7.37
CA GLY A 429 32.16 -15.13 -8.27
C GLY A 429 31.95 -15.70 -9.67
N LYS A 430 31.58 -16.98 -9.76
CA LYS A 430 31.31 -17.65 -11.06
C LYS A 430 30.14 -17.05 -11.82
N LEU A 431 29.09 -16.63 -11.10
CA LEU A 431 27.91 -16.00 -11.69
C LEU A 431 28.20 -14.60 -12.24
N ILE A 432 29.12 -13.86 -11.58
CA ILE A 432 29.51 -12.54 -12.00
C ILE A 432 30.42 -12.62 -13.24
N GLU A 433 31.27 -13.64 -13.34
CA GLU A 433 32.21 -13.83 -14.45
C GLU A 433 31.51 -14.34 -15.72
N ASP A 434 30.51 -15.19 -15.59
CA ASP A 434 29.78 -15.81 -16.70
C ASP A 434 28.52 -15.01 -17.04
N GLU A 435 28.54 -14.37 -18.21
CA GLU A 435 27.44 -13.52 -18.69
C GLU A 435 26.16 -14.32 -18.99
N ASP A 436 26.29 -15.54 -19.50
CA ASP A 436 25.14 -16.40 -19.78
C ASP A 436 24.49 -16.89 -18.49
N LEU A 437 25.27 -17.30 -17.48
CA LEU A 437 24.75 -17.67 -16.17
C LEU A 437 24.11 -16.47 -15.47
N SER A 438 24.68 -15.26 -15.60
CA SER A 438 24.10 -14.04 -15.03
C SER A 438 22.71 -13.74 -15.62
N ARG A 439 22.50 -13.96 -16.91
CA ARG A 439 21.21 -13.73 -17.58
C ARG A 439 20.11 -14.72 -17.17
N PHE A 440 20.48 -15.95 -16.84
CA PHE A 440 19.52 -17.01 -16.50
C PHE A 440 19.23 -17.13 -14.99
N ILE A 441 20.18 -16.76 -14.15
CA ILE A 441 20.10 -17.01 -12.70
C ILE A 441 19.90 -15.72 -11.88
N LEU A 442 20.43 -14.60 -12.33
CA LEU A 442 20.34 -13.29 -11.71
C LEU A 442 19.49 -12.34 -12.53
#